data_a625e39208da53d34d8bf163cbcdf582
#
_entry.id   a625e39208da53d34d8bf163cbcdf582
#
_cell.length_a   1.000
_cell.length_b   1.000
_cell.length_c   1.000
_cell.angle_alpha   90.00
_cell.angle_beta   90.00
_cell.angle_gamma   90.00
#
_symmetry.space_group_name_H-M   'P 1'
#
loop_
_entity.id
_entity.type
_entity.pdbx_description
1 polymer ?
#
loop_
_entity_poly.entity_id
_entity_poly.type
_entity_poly.pdbx_seq_one_letter_code
_entity_poly.pdbx_strand_id
1 'polypeptide(L)'
;MGSNKPIWVTGFMSGTSLDGVDAACLLTDGVDISKFGPSAYRPYSAAERQLLQSVLGRWPGEPGLEPVAGLILRAHLEAWAQLPAAELIGFHGQTLSHDPQNLRTHQLGSGAELARQAGVAVAWDFRSEDVARGGQGAPLAPIFHWALARYKQMQEPVAIVNLGGVGNLTWVDARLPPEQGLLAFDTGPANAPLNDFMLKTTGQPYDASGALAASGRIDQTIVASF
;
A
#
# COMPACT_ATOMS: atom_id res chain seq x y z
N MET A 1 16.04 16.29 19.34
CA MET A 1 16.27 16.11 17.91
C MET A 1 15.76 17.38 17.23
N GLY A 2 16.62 18.10 16.46
CA GLY A 2 16.19 19.29 15.76
C GLY A 2 15.16 18.91 14.71
N SER A 3 14.01 19.61 14.68
CA SER A 3 13.01 19.38 13.65
C SER A 3 13.61 19.76 12.30
N ASN A 4 13.66 18.81 11.38
CA ASN A 4 14.00 19.12 10.00
C ASN A 4 12.93 20.07 9.43
N LYS A 5 13.33 20.94 8.51
CA LYS A 5 12.35 21.79 7.81
C LYS A 5 11.40 20.87 7.03
N PRO A 6 10.08 21.00 7.19
CA PRO A 6 9.13 20.20 6.39
C PRO A 6 9.34 20.44 4.89
N ILE A 7 9.27 19.36 4.13
CA ILE A 7 9.36 19.32 2.67
C ILE A 7 8.12 18.65 2.08
N TRP A 8 7.79 18.96 0.84
CA TRP A 8 6.77 18.22 0.10
C TRP A 8 7.33 16.88 -0.37
N VAL A 9 6.61 15.81 -0.04
CA VAL A 9 6.93 14.44 -0.44
C VAL A 9 5.74 13.86 -1.20
N THR A 10 6.00 13.13 -2.28
CA THR A 10 4.97 12.31 -2.94
C THR A 10 5.23 10.85 -2.64
N GLY A 11 4.29 10.18 -2.02
CA GLY A 11 4.30 8.73 -1.82
C GLY A 11 3.49 8.01 -2.88
N PHE A 12 3.98 6.85 -3.33
CA PHE A 12 3.28 5.98 -4.27
C PHE A 12 2.90 4.65 -3.61
N MET A 13 1.76 4.12 -4.05
CA MET A 13 1.33 2.75 -3.74
C MET A 13 0.80 2.07 -4.99
N SER A 14 1.32 0.87 -5.26
CA SER A 14 0.77 -0.08 -6.22
C SER A 14 0.59 -1.40 -5.48
N GLY A 15 -0.67 -1.72 -5.16
CA GLY A 15 -1.02 -2.86 -4.32
C GLY A 15 -1.07 -4.18 -5.08
N THR A 16 -1.22 -5.28 -4.34
CA THR A 16 -1.37 -6.63 -4.90
C THR A 16 -2.72 -6.85 -5.59
N SER A 17 -3.69 -5.94 -5.41
CA SER A 17 -4.94 -5.88 -6.16
C SER A 17 -4.73 -5.59 -7.65
N LEU A 18 -3.59 -5.00 -8.03
CA LEU A 18 -3.22 -4.65 -9.40
C LEU A 18 -4.26 -3.76 -10.10
N ASP A 19 -4.90 -2.89 -9.36
CA ASP A 19 -5.93 -1.98 -9.87
C ASP A 19 -5.33 -0.68 -10.44
N GLY A 20 -4.22 -0.19 -9.88
CA GLY A 20 -3.56 1.02 -10.34
C GLY A 20 -2.41 1.46 -9.46
N VAL A 21 -1.98 2.69 -9.69
CA VAL A 21 -0.99 3.41 -8.89
C VAL A 21 -1.70 4.56 -8.19
N ASP A 22 -1.74 4.51 -6.87
CA ASP A 22 -2.10 5.65 -6.03
C ASP A 22 -0.89 6.53 -5.78
N ALA A 23 -1.09 7.84 -5.78
CA ALA A 23 -0.08 8.83 -5.43
C ALA A 23 -0.68 9.90 -4.54
N ALA A 24 0.04 10.31 -3.51
CA ALA A 24 -0.41 11.37 -2.61
C ALA A 24 0.74 12.24 -2.13
N CYS A 25 0.48 13.55 -2.03
CA CYS A 25 1.44 14.52 -1.51
C CYS A 25 1.26 14.75 -0.02
N LEU A 26 2.37 14.92 0.67
CA LEU A 26 2.43 15.19 2.10
C LEU A 26 3.51 16.22 2.40
N LEU A 27 3.21 17.23 3.22
CA LEU A 27 4.22 18.13 3.79
C LEU A 27 4.63 17.55 5.15
N THR A 28 5.89 17.16 5.29
CA THR A 28 6.40 16.45 6.48
C THR A 28 7.86 16.77 6.73
N ASP A 29 8.29 16.68 7.98
CA ASP A 29 9.71 16.73 8.38
C ASP A 29 10.34 15.32 8.50
N GLY A 30 9.58 14.27 8.13
CA GLY A 30 9.95 12.87 8.24
C GLY A 30 9.43 12.17 9.50
N VAL A 31 8.86 12.93 10.44
CA VAL A 31 8.24 12.43 11.68
C VAL A 31 6.80 12.88 11.80
N ASP A 32 6.56 14.17 11.68
CA ASP A 32 5.24 14.77 11.80
C ASP A 32 4.66 15.20 10.46
N ILE A 33 3.34 15.08 10.33
CA ILE A 33 2.59 15.58 9.18
C ILE A 33 2.26 17.06 9.45
N SER A 34 2.72 17.94 8.56
CA SER A 34 2.34 19.36 8.61
C SER A 34 1.07 19.64 7.80
N LYS A 35 0.93 18.98 6.62
CA LYS A 35 -0.23 19.20 5.73
C LYS A 35 -0.40 18.04 4.76
N PHE A 36 -1.66 17.70 4.46
CA PHE A 36 -2.02 16.85 3.32
C PHE A 36 -2.09 17.70 2.04
N GLY A 37 -1.53 17.16 0.97
CA GLY A 37 -1.59 17.72 -0.37
C GLY A 37 -2.61 16.98 -1.26
N PRO A 38 -2.57 17.24 -2.58
CA PRO A 38 -3.41 16.53 -3.53
C PRO A 38 -2.99 15.07 -3.68
N SER A 39 -3.92 14.27 -4.22
CA SER A 39 -3.69 12.88 -4.61
C SER A 39 -4.05 12.66 -6.08
N ALA A 40 -3.51 11.60 -6.67
CA ALA A 40 -3.80 11.16 -8.01
C ALA A 40 -3.95 9.64 -8.03
N TYR A 41 -4.68 9.15 -9.01
CA TYR A 41 -4.83 7.73 -9.25
C TYR A 41 -4.68 7.43 -10.74
N ARG A 42 -3.80 6.48 -11.07
CA ARG A 42 -3.58 5.99 -12.42
C ARG A 42 -4.01 4.53 -12.48
N PRO A 43 -5.20 4.21 -13.03
CA PRO A 43 -5.68 2.84 -13.11
C PRO A 43 -4.85 2.03 -14.13
N TYR A 44 -4.65 0.73 -13.85
CA TYR A 44 -4.11 -0.19 -14.84
C TYR A 44 -5.21 -0.65 -15.80
N SER A 45 -4.91 -0.66 -17.09
CA SER A 45 -5.76 -1.29 -18.10
C SER A 45 -5.82 -2.82 -17.91
N ALA A 46 -6.78 -3.49 -18.54
CA ALA A 46 -6.88 -4.95 -18.50
C ALA A 46 -5.60 -5.64 -19.00
N ALA A 47 -4.99 -5.12 -20.08
CA ALA A 47 -3.74 -5.65 -20.63
C ALA A 47 -2.56 -5.46 -19.67
N GLU A 48 -2.45 -4.31 -19.01
CA GLU A 48 -1.41 -4.04 -18.03
C GLU A 48 -1.56 -4.93 -16.80
N ARG A 49 -2.79 -5.13 -16.29
CA ARG A 49 -3.07 -6.06 -15.19
C ARG A 49 -2.67 -7.50 -15.55
N GLN A 50 -3.01 -7.95 -16.74
CA GLN A 50 -2.63 -9.26 -17.21
C GLN A 50 -1.10 -9.42 -17.28
N LEU A 51 -0.39 -8.40 -17.73
CA LEU A 51 1.07 -8.38 -17.77
C LEU A 51 1.66 -8.43 -16.36
N LEU A 52 1.16 -7.64 -15.41
CA LEU A 52 1.55 -7.69 -14.00
C LEU A 52 1.28 -9.07 -13.38
N GLN A 53 0.10 -9.65 -13.61
CA GLN A 53 -0.27 -10.97 -13.12
C GLN A 53 0.67 -12.07 -13.62
N SER A 54 1.17 -11.96 -14.85
CA SER A 54 2.05 -12.97 -15.46
C SER A 54 3.41 -13.13 -14.76
N VAL A 55 3.79 -12.18 -13.91
CA VAL A 55 5.08 -12.18 -13.19
C VAL A 55 4.93 -12.27 -11.67
N LEU A 56 3.70 -12.38 -11.15
CA LEU A 56 3.51 -12.60 -9.71
C LEU A 56 4.21 -13.90 -9.28
N GLY A 57 4.81 -13.88 -8.11
CA GLY A 57 5.59 -14.99 -7.57
C GLY A 57 7.04 -15.04 -8.06
N ARG A 58 7.45 -14.21 -9.03
CA ARG A 58 8.81 -14.24 -9.58
C ARG A 58 9.81 -13.50 -8.70
N TRP A 59 11.06 -13.97 -8.81
CA TRP A 59 12.22 -13.44 -8.10
C TRP A 59 13.15 -12.70 -9.05
N PRO A 60 14.06 -11.84 -8.52
CA PRO A 60 15.03 -11.13 -9.34
C PRO A 60 15.84 -12.07 -10.25
N GLY A 61 16.04 -11.69 -11.50
CA GLY A 61 16.75 -12.47 -12.51
C GLY A 61 15.89 -13.47 -13.29
N GLU A 62 14.64 -13.70 -12.89
CA GLU A 62 13.74 -14.56 -13.66
C GLU A 62 13.23 -13.86 -14.94
N PRO A 63 12.87 -14.63 -15.98
CA PRO A 63 12.47 -14.07 -17.28
C PRO A 63 11.15 -13.27 -17.20
N GLY A 64 10.94 -12.32 -18.09
CA GLY A 64 9.69 -11.57 -18.25
C GLY A 64 9.53 -10.37 -17.30
N LEU A 65 10.49 -10.09 -16.44
CA LEU A 65 10.42 -8.94 -15.50
C LEU A 65 10.64 -7.59 -16.19
N GLU A 66 11.49 -7.54 -17.21
CA GLU A 66 11.90 -6.29 -17.88
C GLU A 66 10.72 -5.48 -18.46
N PRO A 67 9.81 -6.07 -19.27
CA PRO A 67 8.66 -5.34 -19.80
C PRO A 67 7.74 -4.82 -18.68
N VAL A 68 7.63 -5.57 -17.59
CA VAL A 68 6.79 -5.21 -16.43
C VAL A 68 7.43 -4.08 -15.62
N ALA A 69 8.76 -4.11 -15.43
CA ALA A 69 9.48 -3.01 -14.80
C ALA A 69 9.30 -1.70 -15.59
N GLY A 70 9.37 -1.76 -16.92
CA GLY A 70 9.06 -0.62 -17.78
C GLY A 70 7.62 -0.11 -17.66
N LEU A 71 6.64 -1.00 -17.52
CA LEU A 71 5.26 -0.62 -17.26
C LEU A 71 5.12 0.09 -15.91
N ILE A 72 5.69 -0.48 -14.85
CA ILE A 72 5.64 0.10 -13.49
C ILE A 72 6.22 1.51 -13.52
N LEU A 73 7.39 1.69 -14.11
CA LEU A 73 8.03 3.00 -14.21
C LEU A 73 7.13 4.03 -14.92
N ARG A 74 6.59 3.68 -16.09
CA ARG A 74 5.67 4.59 -16.83
C ARG A 74 4.44 4.94 -16.02
N ALA A 75 3.78 3.96 -15.40
CA ALA A 75 2.57 4.19 -14.62
C ALA A 75 2.81 5.14 -13.43
N HIS A 76 3.96 5.02 -12.76
CA HIS A 76 4.33 5.92 -11.67
C HIS A 76 4.67 7.33 -12.18
N LEU A 77 5.34 7.46 -13.32
CA LEU A 77 5.60 8.76 -13.95
C LEU A 77 4.30 9.45 -14.43
N GLU A 78 3.35 8.67 -14.97
CA GLU A 78 2.03 9.18 -15.36
C GLU A 78 1.22 9.65 -14.13
N ALA A 79 1.29 8.96 -13.01
CA ALA A 79 0.70 9.40 -11.74
C ALA A 79 1.41 10.64 -11.19
N TRP A 80 2.75 10.68 -11.23
CA TRP A 80 3.56 11.82 -10.83
C TRP A 80 3.22 13.09 -11.61
N ALA A 81 3.03 12.99 -12.91
CA ALA A 81 2.73 14.13 -13.79
C ALA A 81 1.37 14.80 -13.47
N GLN A 82 0.50 14.15 -12.69
CA GLN A 82 -0.79 14.70 -12.25
C GLN A 82 -0.69 15.50 -10.95
N LEU A 83 0.47 15.49 -10.31
CA LEU A 83 0.68 16.11 -9.00
C LEU A 83 1.62 17.32 -9.11
N PRO A 84 1.55 18.27 -8.17
CA PRO A 84 2.54 19.35 -8.08
C PRO A 84 3.92 18.75 -7.75
N ALA A 85 4.96 19.48 -8.12
CA ALA A 85 6.33 19.11 -7.81
C ALA A 85 6.53 18.90 -6.29
N ALA A 86 7.25 17.85 -5.93
CA ALA A 86 7.69 17.57 -4.57
C ALA A 86 9.23 17.47 -4.53
N GLU A 87 9.80 17.52 -3.35
CA GLU A 87 11.25 17.52 -3.13
C GLU A 87 11.81 16.10 -2.96
N LEU A 88 10.93 15.15 -2.63
CA LEU A 88 11.27 13.75 -2.44
C LEU A 88 10.10 12.86 -2.91
N ILE A 89 10.43 11.73 -3.49
CA ILE A 89 9.47 10.66 -3.83
C ILE A 89 9.72 9.45 -2.92
N GLY A 90 8.64 8.88 -2.37
CA GLY A 90 8.63 7.55 -1.76
C GLY A 90 8.09 6.53 -2.76
N PHE A 91 8.91 5.56 -3.17
CA PHE A 91 8.57 4.57 -4.19
C PHE A 91 8.66 3.16 -3.62
N HIS A 92 7.50 2.52 -3.49
CA HIS A 92 7.44 1.15 -2.98
C HIS A 92 7.78 0.09 -4.05
N GLY A 93 7.53 0.38 -5.32
CA GLY A 93 7.53 -0.64 -6.37
C GLY A 93 6.29 -1.54 -6.31
N GLN A 94 6.27 -2.59 -7.13
CA GLN A 94 5.22 -3.60 -7.16
C GLN A 94 5.69 -4.88 -6.49
N THR A 95 5.07 -5.29 -5.39
CA THR A 95 5.39 -6.56 -4.74
C THR A 95 5.00 -7.73 -5.64
N LEU A 96 5.97 -8.53 -6.01
CA LEU A 96 5.80 -9.78 -6.75
C LEU A 96 5.89 -11.00 -5.84
N SER A 97 6.82 -10.99 -4.90
CA SER A 97 7.06 -12.09 -3.96
C SER A 97 7.47 -11.55 -2.59
N HIS A 98 7.05 -12.24 -1.53
CA HIS A 98 7.40 -11.88 -0.16
C HIS A 98 7.50 -13.14 0.69
N ASP A 99 8.70 -13.45 1.16
CA ASP A 99 9.05 -14.68 1.86
C ASP A 99 10.07 -14.39 2.97
N PRO A 100 9.65 -13.66 4.02
CA PRO A 100 10.56 -13.23 5.09
C PRO A 100 11.12 -14.41 5.89
N GLN A 101 10.45 -15.56 5.90
CA GLN A 101 10.99 -16.77 6.55
C GLN A 101 12.28 -17.26 5.88
N ASN A 102 12.42 -17.02 4.58
CA ASN A 102 13.62 -17.31 3.80
C ASN A 102 14.47 -16.05 3.52
N LEU A 103 14.29 -14.99 4.32
CA LEU A 103 15.05 -13.74 4.28
C LEU A 103 15.02 -13.06 2.91
N ARG A 104 13.89 -13.10 2.20
CA ARG A 104 13.78 -12.53 0.85
C ARG A 104 12.44 -11.87 0.61
N THR A 105 12.48 -10.81 -0.18
CA THR A 105 11.32 -10.08 -0.69
C THR A 105 11.63 -9.51 -2.07
N HIS A 106 10.64 -9.29 -2.90
CA HIS A 106 10.83 -8.72 -4.23
C HIS A 106 9.74 -7.71 -4.56
N GLN A 107 10.14 -6.46 -4.59
CA GLN A 107 9.37 -5.34 -5.10
C GLN A 107 9.97 -4.92 -6.45
N LEU A 108 9.28 -5.20 -7.55
CA LEU A 108 9.76 -4.85 -8.89
C LEU A 108 9.63 -3.36 -9.13
N GLY A 109 10.67 -2.79 -9.72
CA GLY A 109 10.79 -1.38 -10.09
C GLY A 109 12.15 -0.82 -9.68
N SER A 110 12.59 0.24 -10.37
CA SER A 110 13.85 0.91 -10.10
C SER A 110 13.62 2.33 -9.62
N GLY A 111 13.86 2.58 -8.34
CA GLY A 111 13.84 3.93 -7.76
C GLY A 111 14.91 4.82 -8.38
N ALA A 112 16.05 4.28 -8.76
CA ALA A 112 17.11 5.02 -9.43
C ALA A 112 16.66 5.53 -10.81
N GLU A 113 15.97 4.69 -11.59
CA GLU A 113 15.45 5.08 -12.90
C GLU A 113 14.30 6.08 -12.77
N LEU A 114 13.43 5.90 -11.76
CA LEU A 114 12.38 6.85 -11.44
C LEU A 114 12.97 8.22 -11.07
N ALA A 115 14.02 8.25 -10.23
CA ALA A 115 14.71 9.49 -9.84
C ALA A 115 15.29 10.20 -11.05
N ARG A 116 15.92 9.46 -11.97
CA ARG A 116 16.52 10.01 -13.19
C ARG A 116 15.48 10.66 -14.11
N GLN A 117 14.29 10.05 -14.25
CA GLN A 117 13.24 10.54 -15.14
C GLN A 117 12.37 11.61 -14.49
N ALA A 118 12.09 11.51 -13.20
CA ALA A 118 11.34 12.52 -12.46
C ALA A 118 12.16 13.77 -12.12
N GLY A 119 13.50 13.67 -12.15
CA GLY A 119 14.41 14.75 -11.75
C GLY A 119 14.38 15.06 -10.24
N VAL A 120 13.95 14.11 -9.41
CA VAL A 120 13.74 14.27 -7.96
C VAL A 120 14.37 13.08 -7.23
N ALA A 121 14.88 13.31 -6.03
CA ALA A 121 15.37 12.23 -5.16
C ALA A 121 14.25 11.22 -4.86
N VAL A 122 14.59 9.92 -4.84
CA VAL A 122 13.65 8.83 -4.57
C VAL A 122 14.16 7.97 -3.42
N ALA A 123 13.35 7.84 -2.38
CA ALA A 123 13.51 6.81 -1.36
C ALA A 123 12.75 5.56 -1.81
N TRP A 124 13.40 4.40 -1.78
CA TRP A 124 12.84 3.15 -2.29
C TRP A 124 13.45 1.94 -1.60
N ASP A 125 12.96 0.74 -1.93
CA ASP A 125 13.40 -0.52 -1.34
C ASP A 125 13.23 -0.57 0.19
N PHE A 126 12.02 -0.31 0.66
CA PHE A 126 11.70 -0.17 2.08
C PHE A 126 11.71 -1.49 2.85
N ARG A 127 11.77 -2.66 2.19
CA ARG A 127 11.55 -3.97 2.81
C ARG A 127 12.80 -4.83 2.86
N SER A 128 13.69 -4.73 1.87
CA SER A 128 14.77 -5.69 1.68
C SER A 128 15.73 -5.76 2.87
N GLU A 129 16.12 -4.62 3.43
CA GLU A 129 17.06 -4.58 4.55
C GLU A 129 16.49 -5.16 5.83
N ASP A 130 15.20 -4.86 6.14
CA ASP A 130 14.52 -5.40 7.31
C ASP A 130 14.38 -6.92 7.19
N VAL A 131 13.95 -7.41 6.02
CA VAL A 131 13.81 -8.85 5.75
C VAL A 131 15.16 -9.56 5.80
N ALA A 132 16.20 -8.97 5.22
CA ALA A 132 17.56 -9.55 5.27
C ALA A 132 18.11 -9.67 6.71
N ARG A 133 17.67 -8.81 7.62
CA ARG A 133 18.02 -8.85 9.05
C ARG A 133 17.09 -9.75 9.89
N GLY A 134 16.15 -10.45 9.26
CA GLY A 134 15.23 -11.36 9.94
C GLY A 134 13.91 -10.68 10.39
N GLY A 135 13.67 -9.44 9.98
CA GLY A 135 12.39 -8.77 10.14
C GLY A 135 11.35 -9.26 9.13
N GLN A 136 10.12 -8.82 9.32
CA GLN A 136 9.01 -9.18 8.43
C GLN A 136 8.92 -8.30 7.18
N GLY A 137 9.57 -7.13 7.15
CA GLY A 137 9.45 -6.17 6.07
C GLY A 137 8.04 -5.58 5.89
N ALA A 138 7.11 -5.96 6.76
CA ALA A 138 5.70 -5.56 6.74
C ALA A 138 5.11 -5.67 8.15
N PRO A 139 4.05 -4.89 8.47
CA PRO A 139 3.45 -3.82 7.67
C PRO A 139 4.25 -2.50 7.76
N LEU A 140 4.15 -1.63 6.73
CA LEU A 140 4.78 -0.29 6.74
C LEU A 140 3.80 0.82 7.16
N ALA A 141 2.50 0.63 6.90
CA ALA A 141 1.46 1.63 7.19
C ALA A 141 1.34 2.08 8.65
N PRO A 142 1.66 1.26 9.68
CA PRO A 142 1.51 1.65 11.08
C PRO A 142 2.25 2.92 11.48
N ILE A 143 3.43 3.16 10.92
CA ILE A 143 4.20 4.41 11.17
C ILE A 143 3.42 5.63 10.67
N PHE A 144 2.81 5.53 9.48
CA PHE A 144 1.94 6.58 8.96
C PHE A 144 0.69 6.75 9.83
N HIS A 145 0.08 5.66 10.32
CA HIS A 145 -1.08 5.71 11.21
C HIS A 145 -0.75 6.44 12.52
N TRP A 146 0.46 6.24 13.06
CA TRP A 146 0.93 6.95 14.24
C TRP A 146 1.07 8.46 13.97
N ALA A 147 1.73 8.84 12.87
CA ALA A 147 1.85 10.23 12.47
C ALA A 147 0.48 10.89 12.20
N LEU A 148 -0.46 10.14 11.60
CA LEU A 148 -1.83 10.58 11.37
C LEU A 148 -2.59 10.83 12.69
N ALA A 149 -2.47 9.93 13.66
CA ALA A 149 -3.10 10.10 14.97
C ALA A 149 -2.56 11.33 15.72
N ARG A 150 -1.25 11.60 15.61
CA ARG A 150 -0.63 12.82 16.12
C ARG A 150 -1.16 14.06 15.40
N TYR A 151 -1.20 14.04 14.08
CA TYR A 151 -1.75 15.14 13.28
C TYR A 151 -3.20 15.44 13.63
N LYS A 152 -4.00 14.42 13.93
CA LYS A 152 -5.39 14.54 14.38
C LYS A 152 -5.51 14.86 15.86
N GLN A 153 -4.40 14.95 16.59
CA GLN A 153 -4.35 15.25 18.02
C GLN A 153 -5.21 14.29 18.86
N MET A 154 -5.17 12.99 18.52
CA MET A 154 -5.91 11.95 19.23
C MET A 154 -5.42 11.87 20.68
N GLN A 155 -6.35 12.01 21.64
CA GLN A 155 -6.05 12.02 23.07
C GLN A 155 -6.11 10.61 23.68
N GLU A 156 -6.78 9.69 23.04
CA GLU A 156 -6.94 8.29 23.42
C GLU A 156 -6.39 7.37 22.36
N PRO A 157 -6.00 6.12 22.72
CA PRO A 157 -5.63 5.13 21.74
C PRO A 157 -6.75 4.88 20.73
N VAL A 158 -6.40 4.67 19.47
CA VAL A 158 -7.33 4.42 18.38
C VAL A 158 -6.98 3.12 17.66
N ALA A 159 -7.98 2.45 17.12
CA ALA A 159 -7.82 1.34 16.20
C ALA A 159 -8.17 1.80 14.77
N ILE A 160 -7.21 1.65 13.87
CA ILE A 160 -7.39 1.92 12.44
C ILE A 160 -7.56 0.57 11.76
N VAL A 161 -8.75 0.35 11.19
CA VAL A 161 -9.10 -0.91 10.52
C VAL A 161 -9.08 -0.68 9.02
N ASN A 162 -8.34 -1.53 8.31
CA ASN A 162 -8.35 -1.59 6.86
C ASN A 162 -9.04 -2.87 6.38
N LEU A 163 -10.07 -2.72 5.54
CA LEU A 163 -10.84 -3.82 4.98
C LEU A 163 -10.53 -3.93 3.48
N GLY A 164 -9.33 -4.41 3.16
CA GLY A 164 -8.91 -4.78 1.81
C GLY A 164 -9.36 -6.21 1.45
N GLY A 165 -8.60 -6.94 0.65
CA GLY A 165 -8.80 -8.37 0.43
C GLY A 165 -8.64 -9.16 1.74
N VAL A 166 -7.61 -8.83 2.49
CA VAL A 166 -7.36 -9.22 3.89
C VAL A 166 -7.65 -8.01 4.77
N GLY A 167 -8.31 -8.25 5.90
CA GLY A 167 -8.53 -7.25 6.93
C GLY A 167 -7.29 -7.12 7.81
N ASN A 168 -6.91 -5.89 8.17
CA ASN A 168 -5.85 -5.66 9.13
C ASN A 168 -6.21 -4.50 10.07
N LEU A 169 -5.59 -4.52 11.23
CA LEU A 169 -5.81 -3.55 12.29
C LEU A 169 -4.47 -2.96 12.71
N THR A 170 -4.44 -1.66 12.89
CA THR A 170 -3.36 -0.96 13.61
C THR A 170 -3.94 -0.31 14.86
N TRP A 171 -3.51 -0.75 16.02
CA TRP A 171 -3.72 -0.03 17.26
C TRP A 171 -2.63 1.03 17.43
N VAL A 172 -3.04 2.25 17.77
CA VAL A 172 -2.16 3.41 17.88
C VAL A 172 -2.43 4.15 19.17
N ASP A 173 -1.40 4.36 19.99
CA ASP A 173 -1.36 5.38 21.04
C ASP A 173 -0.34 6.45 20.64
N ALA A 174 -0.83 7.57 20.13
CA ALA A 174 0.01 8.66 19.63
C ALA A 174 0.73 9.47 20.72
N ARG A 175 0.43 9.20 21.99
CA ARG A 175 1.10 9.81 23.17
C ARG A 175 2.44 9.12 23.48
N LEU A 176 2.61 7.90 22.98
CA LEU A 176 3.82 7.09 23.15
C LEU A 176 4.69 7.18 21.87
N PRO A 177 6.00 6.91 21.99
CA PRO A 177 6.84 6.75 20.82
C PRO A 177 6.39 5.53 20.00
N PRO A 178 6.65 5.48 18.68
CA PRO A 178 6.09 4.45 17.81
C PRO A 178 6.48 3.01 18.23
N GLU A 179 7.65 2.80 18.82
CA GLU A 179 8.11 1.49 19.31
C GLU A 179 7.24 0.93 20.47
N GLN A 180 6.49 1.77 21.15
CA GLN A 180 5.62 1.42 22.27
C GLN A 180 4.15 1.69 21.99
N GLY A 181 3.86 2.59 21.03
CA GLY A 181 2.53 3.08 20.72
C GLY A 181 1.90 2.42 19.49
N LEU A 182 2.49 1.35 18.95
CA LEU A 182 1.98 0.67 17.76
C LEU A 182 1.89 -0.84 17.95
N LEU A 183 0.75 -1.38 17.52
CA LEU A 183 0.57 -2.81 17.32
C LEU A 183 -0.24 -3.00 16.03
N ALA A 184 0.24 -3.85 15.13
CA ALA A 184 -0.44 -4.10 13.86
C ALA A 184 -0.42 -5.59 13.52
N PHE A 185 -1.55 -6.08 13.02
CA PHE A 185 -1.71 -7.48 12.63
C PHE A 185 -2.87 -7.66 11.65
N ASP A 186 -2.83 -8.75 10.90
CA ASP A 186 -3.93 -9.17 10.04
C ASP A 186 -5.04 -9.81 10.89
N THR A 187 -6.30 -9.47 10.57
CA THR A 187 -7.48 -9.99 11.28
C THR A 187 -8.13 -11.17 10.56
N GLY A 188 -7.73 -11.43 9.33
CA GLY A 188 -8.27 -12.50 8.49
C GLY A 188 -8.87 -12.00 7.17
N PRO A 189 -9.61 -12.87 6.45
CA PRO A 189 -10.27 -12.49 5.21
C PRO A 189 -11.23 -11.32 5.39
N ALA A 190 -11.25 -10.38 4.43
CA ALA A 190 -12.20 -9.27 4.39
C ALA A 190 -12.99 -9.28 3.05
N ASN A 191 -12.62 -8.43 2.09
CA ASN A 191 -13.40 -8.33 0.85
C ASN A 191 -13.07 -9.43 -0.18
N ALA A 192 -11.90 -10.10 -0.08
CA ALA A 192 -11.51 -11.08 -1.10
C ALA A 192 -12.55 -12.19 -1.30
N PRO A 193 -13.04 -12.92 -0.27
CA PRO A 193 -14.05 -13.96 -0.48
C PRO A 193 -15.39 -13.40 -0.97
N LEU A 194 -15.74 -12.15 -0.64
CA LEU A 194 -16.94 -11.49 -1.15
C LEU A 194 -16.81 -11.19 -2.64
N ASN A 195 -15.66 -10.67 -3.05
CA ASN A 195 -15.37 -10.37 -4.45
C ASN A 195 -15.30 -11.65 -5.29
N ASP A 196 -14.68 -12.71 -4.77
CA ASP A 196 -14.65 -14.02 -5.43
C ASP A 196 -16.06 -14.61 -5.62
N PHE A 197 -16.90 -14.48 -4.59
CA PHE A 197 -18.30 -14.89 -4.66
C PHE A 197 -19.06 -14.09 -5.74
N MET A 198 -18.90 -12.76 -5.75
CA MET A 198 -19.52 -11.88 -6.75
C MET A 198 -19.09 -12.24 -8.16
N LEU A 199 -17.79 -12.40 -8.38
CA LEU A 199 -17.24 -12.76 -9.68
C LEU A 199 -17.79 -14.10 -10.16
N LYS A 200 -17.84 -15.10 -9.28
CA LYS A 200 -18.30 -16.47 -9.60
C LYS A 200 -19.81 -16.52 -9.87
N THR A 201 -20.62 -15.74 -9.16
CA THR A 201 -22.09 -15.84 -9.22
C THR A 201 -22.72 -14.85 -10.16
N THR A 202 -22.15 -13.66 -10.32
CA THR A 202 -22.72 -12.55 -11.10
C THR A 202 -21.85 -12.08 -12.25
N GLY A 203 -20.57 -12.51 -12.30
CA GLY A 203 -19.58 -11.98 -13.22
C GLY A 203 -19.09 -10.56 -12.89
N GLN A 204 -19.52 -9.98 -11.78
CA GLN A 204 -19.10 -8.65 -11.33
C GLN A 204 -17.91 -8.74 -10.40
N PRO A 205 -16.95 -7.80 -10.45
CA PRO A 205 -15.73 -7.87 -9.65
C PRO A 205 -15.94 -7.62 -8.15
N TYR A 206 -17.03 -6.98 -7.76
CA TYR A 206 -17.40 -6.68 -6.37
C TYR A 206 -18.90 -6.36 -6.25
N ASP A 207 -19.42 -6.37 -5.03
CA ASP A 207 -20.81 -5.97 -4.73
C ASP A 207 -20.90 -4.45 -4.59
N ALA A 208 -21.28 -3.79 -5.68
CA ALA A 208 -21.38 -2.33 -5.72
C ALA A 208 -22.41 -1.82 -4.71
N SER A 209 -21.96 -0.97 -3.79
CA SER A 209 -22.78 -0.40 -2.71
C SER A 209 -23.45 -1.45 -1.81
N GLY A 210 -22.94 -2.68 -1.78
CA GLY A 210 -23.55 -3.76 -1.00
C GLY A 210 -24.94 -4.16 -1.46
N ALA A 211 -25.27 -3.99 -2.75
CA ALA A 211 -26.63 -4.18 -3.28
C ALA A 211 -27.09 -5.64 -3.17
N LEU A 212 -26.22 -6.61 -3.47
CA LEU A 212 -26.53 -8.02 -3.32
C LEU A 212 -26.70 -8.38 -1.84
N ALA A 213 -25.77 -7.95 -0.99
CA ALA A 213 -25.84 -8.19 0.46
C ALA A 213 -27.11 -7.62 1.07
N ALA A 214 -27.53 -6.40 0.68
CA ALA A 214 -28.76 -5.77 1.16
C ALA A 214 -30.02 -6.51 0.71
N SER A 215 -30.00 -7.24 -0.41
CA SER A 215 -31.12 -8.02 -0.90
C SER A 215 -31.30 -9.37 -0.20
N GLY A 216 -30.27 -9.80 0.54
CA GLY A 216 -30.25 -11.08 1.25
C GLY A 216 -31.03 -11.08 2.56
N ARG A 217 -31.15 -12.25 3.17
CA ARG A 217 -31.68 -12.43 4.52
C ARG A 217 -30.61 -13.04 5.41
N ILE A 218 -30.46 -12.51 6.64
CA ILE A 218 -29.55 -13.05 7.62
C ILE A 218 -30.06 -14.40 8.11
N ASP A 219 -29.27 -15.44 7.94
CA ASP A 219 -29.52 -16.75 8.58
C ASP A 219 -28.86 -16.78 9.95
N GLN A 220 -29.68 -16.67 10.99
CA GLN A 220 -29.21 -16.62 12.37
C GLN A 220 -28.54 -17.94 12.82
N THR A 221 -28.90 -19.07 12.19
CA THR A 221 -28.28 -20.36 12.51
C THR A 221 -26.84 -20.41 12.03
N ILE A 222 -26.59 -19.88 10.81
CA ILE A 222 -25.24 -19.78 10.25
C ILE A 222 -24.43 -18.79 11.10
N VAL A 223 -24.96 -17.61 11.41
CA VAL A 223 -24.24 -16.60 12.22
C VAL A 223 -23.84 -17.16 13.58
N ALA A 224 -24.71 -17.95 14.23
CA ALA A 224 -24.42 -18.55 15.53
C ALA A 224 -23.38 -19.69 15.48
N SER A 225 -23.00 -20.16 14.29
CA SER A 225 -21.99 -21.22 14.10
C SER A 225 -20.56 -20.67 13.97
N PHE A 226 -20.43 -19.34 13.84
CA PHE A 226 -19.15 -18.63 13.84
C PHE A 226 -18.79 -18.09 15.22
#